data_ad2532863b252162281ea05b82f1c04b
#
_entry.id   ad2532863b252162281ea05b82f1c04b
#
_cell.length_a   1.000
_cell.length_b   1.000
_cell.length_c   1.000
_cell.angle_alpha   90.00
_cell.angle_beta   90.00
_cell.angle_gamma   90.00
#
_symmetry.space_group_name_H-M   'P 1'
#
loop_
_entity.id
_entity.type
_entity.pdbx_description
1 polymer ?
#
loop_
_entity_poly.entity_id
_entity_poly.type
_entity_poly.pdbx_seq_one_letter_code
_entity_poly.pdbx_strand_id
1 'polypeptide(L)'
;MIRAKHHIILYPFFRNYVLWKMKRSFASIELCGTVADKGNAILWIANHISWWDGIWVLWTNEKLFGRRFHFMMLEEQLRKNWFFQYTGGFSVKKGTRSVMESLKYAAELLSNPKNMVLMFPQGKIQSMHRSHFAFEKGIEKILTQNSSDIQVLFQANFVDYLSKPKPTLYLYIKKFDGAPAREALEEGYMRFYSECLTQQSARSI
;
A
#
# COMPACT_ATOMS: atom_id res chain seq x y z
N MET A 1 -2.62 16.06 13.70
CA MET A 1 -2.16 14.81 13.07
C MET A 1 -1.26 14.01 14.02
N ILE A 2 -1.38 12.68 14.07
CA ILE A 2 -0.50 11.77 14.82
C ILE A 2 0.60 11.33 13.85
N ARG A 3 1.87 11.61 14.18
CA ARG A 3 3.03 11.23 13.35
C ARG A 3 3.46 9.80 13.62
N ALA A 4 4.00 9.14 12.61
CA ALA A 4 4.57 7.79 12.71
C ALA A 4 5.78 7.74 13.64
N LYS A 5 5.91 6.64 14.36
CA LYS A 5 7.09 6.27 15.15
C LYS A 5 7.46 4.83 14.78
N HIS A 6 8.75 4.49 14.95
CA HIS A 6 9.18 3.09 14.85
C HIS A 6 9.87 2.73 16.14
N HIS A 7 9.20 1.91 16.93
CA HIS A 7 9.80 1.45 18.19
C HIS A 7 10.75 0.28 17.91
N ILE A 8 11.95 0.35 18.44
CA ILE A 8 13.03 -0.61 18.13
C ILE A 8 12.69 -2.07 18.43
N ILE A 9 11.79 -2.33 19.39
CA ILE A 9 11.34 -3.68 19.75
C ILE A 9 9.96 -3.98 19.14
N LEU A 10 9.01 -3.06 19.27
CA LEU A 10 7.62 -3.32 18.86
C LEU A 10 7.48 -3.50 17.35
N TYR A 11 8.23 -2.73 16.55
CA TYR A 11 8.15 -2.84 15.09
C TYR A 11 8.64 -4.21 14.59
N PRO A 12 9.85 -4.69 14.93
CA PRO A 12 10.29 -6.02 14.51
C PRO A 12 9.40 -7.14 15.03
N PHE A 13 8.94 -7.05 16.29
CA PHE A 13 8.03 -8.05 16.87
C PHE A 13 6.71 -8.11 16.08
N PHE A 14 6.05 -6.98 15.88
CA PHE A 14 4.79 -6.92 15.14
C PHE A 14 4.96 -7.38 13.69
N ARG A 15 6.00 -6.89 12.99
CA ARG A 15 6.34 -7.31 11.64
C ARG A 15 6.46 -8.83 11.52
N ASN A 16 7.28 -9.44 12.38
CA ASN A 16 7.50 -10.88 12.34
C ASN A 16 6.22 -11.67 12.66
N TYR A 17 5.44 -11.22 13.64
CA TYR A 17 4.16 -11.83 13.99
C TYR A 17 3.17 -11.80 12.83
N VAL A 18 2.95 -10.63 12.20
CA VAL A 18 1.97 -10.53 11.11
C VAL A 18 2.42 -11.28 9.85
N LEU A 19 3.72 -11.29 9.55
CA LEU A 19 4.26 -12.06 8.43
C LEU A 19 4.15 -13.57 8.67
N TRP A 20 4.37 -14.02 9.89
CA TRP A 20 4.16 -15.42 10.26
C TRP A 20 2.68 -15.80 10.14
N LYS A 21 1.78 -14.99 10.68
CA LYS A 21 0.33 -15.21 10.58
C LYS A 21 -0.14 -15.23 9.13
N MET A 22 0.34 -14.31 8.29
CA MET A 22 0.06 -14.27 6.86
C MET A 22 0.42 -15.58 6.17
N LYS A 23 1.65 -16.09 6.38
CA LYS A 23 2.09 -17.37 5.81
C LYS A 23 1.20 -18.55 6.21
N ARG A 24 0.61 -18.53 7.40
CA ARG A 24 -0.30 -19.60 7.88
C ARG A 24 -1.73 -19.47 7.34
N SER A 25 -2.12 -18.28 6.92
CA SER A 25 -3.49 -17.99 6.45
C SER A 25 -3.71 -18.37 4.99
N PHE A 26 -2.66 -18.47 4.20
CA PHE A 26 -2.71 -18.78 2.77
C PHE A 26 -2.07 -20.13 2.44
N ALA A 27 -2.59 -20.80 1.42
CA ALA A 27 -1.96 -22.00 0.84
C ALA A 27 -0.66 -21.65 0.11
N SER A 28 -0.68 -20.52 -0.61
CA SER A 28 0.49 -19.94 -1.27
C SER A 28 0.33 -18.41 -1.39
N ILE A 29 1.46 -17.73 -1.56
CA ILE A 29 1.53 -16.30 -1.83
C ILE A 29 2.32 -16.14 -3.11
N GLU A 30 1.67 -15.64 -4.15
CA GLU A 30 2.24 -15.50 -5.49
C GLU A 30 2.47 -14.03 -5.80
N LEU A 31 3.71 -13.69 -6.08
CA LEU A 31 4.10 -12.37 -6.55
C LEU A 31 4.10 -12.38 -8.09
N CYS A 32 3.22 -11.57 -8.67
CA CYS A 32 3.02 -11.45 -10.11
C CYS A 32 3.61 -10.12 -10.61
N GLY A 33 4.60 -10.20 -11.48
CA GLY A 33 5.34 -9.06 -11.99
C GLY A 33 6.69 -8.87 -11.30
N THR A 34 7.52 -8.04 -11.93
CA THR A 34 8.85 -7.68 -11.44
C THR A 34 9.04 -6.18 -11.50
N VAL A 35 9.70 -5.62 -10.49
CA VAL A 35 10.05 -4.21 -10.44
C VAL A 35 11.47 -4.07 -9.94
N ALA A 36 12.32 -3.36 -10.72
CA ALA A 36 13.67 -3.06 -10.31
C ALA A 36 13.68 -2.03 -9.17
N ASP A 37 14.51 -2.27 -8.16
CA ASP A 37 14.79 -1.29 -7.11
C ASP A 37 15.73 -0.21 -7.64
N LYS A 38 15.28 1.04 -7.63
CA LYS A 38 16.08 2.20 -8.03
C LYS A 38 16.87 2.84 -6.90
N GLY A 39 16.75 2.31 -5.67
CA GLY A 39 17.36 2.92 -4.49
C GLY A 39 16.61 4.12 -3.92
N ASN A 40 15.52 4.55 -4.56
CA ASN A 40 14.74 5.74 -4.18
C ASN A 40 13.69 5.42 -3.12
N ALA A 41 13.10 6.47 -2.52
CA ALA A 41 11.89 6.32 -1.72
C ALA A 41 10.73 5.78 -2.57
N ILE A 42 9.82 5.06 -1.93
CA ILE A 42 8.72 4.40 -2.65
C ILE A 42 7.37 4.95 -2.18
N LEU A 43 6.60 5.53 -3.10
CA LEU A 43 5.17 5.73 -2.93
C LEU A 43 4.44 4.49 -3.43
N TRP A 44 3.83 3.74 -2.53
CA TRP A 44 3.14 2.50 -2.85
C TRP A 44 1.64 2.69 -2.86
N ILE A 45 1.01 2.43 -3.98
CA ILE A 45 -0.44 2.58 -4.21
C ILE A 45 -1.04 1.18 -4.38
N ALA A 46 -2.04 0.85 -3.56
CA ALA A 46 -2.70 -0.45 -3.59
C ALA A 46 -4.22 -0.32 -3.49
N ASN A 47 -4.96 -1.35 -3.97
CA ASN A 47 -6.39 -1.49 -3.69
C ASN A 47 -6.64 -1.82 -2.22
N HIS A 48 -7.79 -1.36 -1.70
CA HIS A 48 -8.19 -1.56 -0.30
C HIS A 48 -9.44 -2.42 -0.23
N ILE A 49 -9.25 -3.72 -0.08
CA ILE A 49 -10.30 -4.75 -0.06
C ILE A 49 -10.44 -5.40 1.31
N SER A 50 -9.43 -5.24 2.17
CA SER A 50 -9.34 -5.95 3.43
C SER A 50 -8.53 -5.17 4.46
N TRP A 51 -8.74 -5.48 5.73
CA TRP A 51 -7.85 -5.04 6.81
C TRP A 51 -6.40 -5.56 6.63
N TRP A 52 -6.23 -6.66 5.89
CA TRP A 52 -4.92 -7.30 5.67
C TRP A 52 -4.06 -6.63 4.60
N ASP A 53 -4.60 -5.74 3.77
CA ASP A 53 -3.90 -5.19 2.61
C ASP A 53 -2.56 -4.52 2.96
N GLY A 54 -2.53 -3.79 4.09
CA GLY A 54 -1.29 -3.19 4.58
C GLY A 54 -0.20 -4.21 4.92
N ILE A 55 -0.61 -5.39 5.41
CA ILE A 55 0.29 -6.49 5.74
C ILE A 55 0.80 -7.17 4.46
N TRP A 56 -0.05 -7.29 3.43
CA TRP A 56 0.35 -7.83 2.14
C TRP A 56 1.38 -6.94 1.44
N VAL A 57 1.18 -5.62 1.50
CA VAL A 57 2.18 -4.66 0.99
C VAL A 57 3.45 -4.69 1.82
N LEU A 58 3.37 -4.78 3.15
CA LEU A 58 4.54 -4.96 4.01
C LEU A 58 5.33 -6.21 3.61
N TRP A 59 4.66 -7.33 3.35
CA TRP A 59 5.31 -8.56 2.91
C TRP A 59 6.04 -8.38 1.57
N THR A 60 5.40 -7.72 0.60
CA THR A 60 6.01 -7.43 -0.71
C THR A 60 7.23 -6.52 -0.55
N ASN A 61 7.13 -5.49 0.28
CA ASN A 61 8.24 -4.59 0.58
C ASN A 61 9.44 -5.33 1.21
N GLU A 62 9.20 -6.18 2.19
CA GLU A 62 10.27 -6.98 2.85
C GLU A 62 10.92 -7.95 1.87
N LYS A 63 10.16 -8.47 0.90
CA LYS A 63 10.66 -9.41 -0.10
C LYS A 63 11.54 -8.74 -1.16
N LEU A 64 11.21 -7.51 -1.58
CA LEU A 64 11.79 -6.86 -2.76
C LEU A 64 12.70 -5.68 -2.45
N PHE A 65 12.37 -4.86 -1.43
CA PHE A 65 12.98 -3.55 -1.26
C PHE A 65 13.55 -3.30 0.14
N GLY A 66 12.93 -3.85 1.19
CA GLY A 66 13.36 -3.66 2.58
C GLY A 66 13.28 -2.21 3.07
N ARG A 67 12.40 -1.38 2.46
CA ARG A 67 12.22 0.01 2.87
C ARG A 67 11.51 0.09 4.23
N ARG A 68 11.80 1.14 4.98
CA ARG A 68 11.11 1.43 6.24
C ARG A 68 9.64 1.73 5.95
N PHE A 69 8.75 0.91 6.47
CA PHE A 69 7.32 0.90 6.15
C PHE A 69 6.57 2.00 6.88
N HIS A 70 5.85 2.84 6.11
CA HIS A 70 4.93 3.84 6.66
C HIS A 70 3.58 3.69 5.96
N PHE A 71 2.50 3.98 6.67
CA PHE A 71 1.15 3.91 6.12
C PHE A 71 0.21 4.94 6.74
N MET A 72 -0.70 5.46 5.92
CA MET A 72 -1.71 6.42 6.35
C MET A 72 -2.99 5.69 6.77
N MET A 73 -3.58 6.08 7.90
CA MET A 73 -4.86 5.58 8.36
C MET A 73 -5.70 6.67 9.02
N LEU A 74 -7.01 6.46 9.16
CA LEU A 74 -7.89 7.41 9.84
C LEU A 74 -7.45 7.62 11.29
N GLU A 75 -7.46 8.88 11.76
CA GLU A 75 -7.01 9.25 13.11
C GLU A 75 -7.78 8.50 14.20
N GLU A 76 -9.08 8.32 14.03
CA GLU A 76 -9.92 7.56 14.96
C GLU A 76 -9.45 6.10 15.07
N GLN A 77 -9.14 5.47 13.94
CA GLN A 77 -8.65 4.09 13.90
C GLN A 77 -7.24 3.98 14.52
N LEU A 78 -6.38 4.97 14.28
CA LEU A 78 -5.04 4.99 14.86
C LEU A 78 -5.09 5.19 16.38
N ARG A 79 -6.02 6.00 16.89
CA ARG A 79 -6.24 6.16 18.33
C ARG A 79 -6.74 4.88 18.98
N LYS A 80 -7.68 4.19 18.34
CA LYS A 80 -8.20 2.90 18.81
C LYS A 80 -7.12 1.80 18.79
N ASN A 81 -6.27 1.80 17.80
CA ASN A 81 -5.19 0.83 17.61
C ASN A 81 -3.83 1.55 17.73
N TRP A 82 -3.58 2.18 18.85
CA TRP A 82 -2.45 3.07 19.10
C TRP A 82 -1.08 2.47 18.78
N PHE A 83 -0.92 1.14 18.86
CA PHE A 83 0.33 0.43 18.56
C PHE A 83 0.76 0.58 17.10
N PHE A 84 -0.17 0.84 16.16
CA PHE A 84 0.17 1.12 14.77
C PHE A 84 1.03 2.37 14.59
N GLN A 85 0.94 3.34 15.50
CA GLN A 85 1.85 4.48 15.48
C GLN A 85 3.31 4.04 15.58
N TYR A 86 3.58 3.02 16.39
CA TYR A 86 4.91 2.49 16.64
C TYR A 86 5.40 1.51 15.56
N THR A 87 4.55 1.22 14.59
CA THR A 87 4.88 0.37 13.43
C THR A 87 4.89 1.15 12.11
N GLY A 88 4.89 2.49 12.18
CA GLY A 88 4.96 3.35 11.00
C GLY A 88 3.64 3.98 10.58
N GLY A 89 2.57 3.75 11.32
CA GLY A 89 1.26 4.37 11.07
C GLY A 89 1.23 5.86 11.42
N PHE A 90 0.67 6.69 10.53
CA PHE A 90 0.38 8.10 10.78
C PHE A 90 -1.07 8.43 10.40
N SER A 91 -1.62 9.47 11.02
CA SER A 91 -3.05 9.74 10.91
C SER A 91 -3.43 10.73 9.84
N VAL A 92 -4.63 10.52 9.28
CA VAL A 92 -5.37 11.51 8.50
C VAL A 92 -6.77 11.71 9.11
N LYS A 93 -7.27 12.94 9.10
CA LYS A 93 -8.64 13.27 9.52
C LYS A 93 -9.40 13.81 8.32
N LYS A 94 -10.28 12.98 7.74
CA LYS A 94 -11.08 13.34 6.55
C LYS A 94 -11.93 14.57 6.78
N GLY A 95 -12.17 15.33 5.70
CA GLY A 95 -13.03 16.51 5.72
C GLY A 95 -12.46 17.72 6.45
N THR A 96 -11.17 17.73 6.77
CA THR A 96 -10.52 18.83 7.50
C THR A 96 -9.26 19.33 6.78
N ARG A 97 -8.82 20.55 7.13
CA ARG A 97 -7.53 21.09 6.65
C ARG A 97 -6.33 20.19 7.01
N SER A 98 -6.48 19.35 8.03
CA SER A 98 -5.42 18.41 8.46
C SER A 98 -5.08 17.32 7.42
N VAL A 99 -5.95 17.09 6.40
CA VAL A 99 -5.60 16.22 5.26
C VAL A 99 -4.32 16.72 4.60
N MET A 100 -4.22 18.05 4.36
CA MET A 100 -3.04 18.64 3.75
C MET A 100 -1.77 18.46 4.59
N GLU A 101 -1.92 18.56 5.91
CA GLU A 101 -0.80 18.30 6.84
C GLU A 101 -0.32 16.85 6.74
N SER A 102 -1.25 15.91 6.63
CA SER A 102 -0.92 14.48 6.50
C SER A 102 -0.25 14.15 5.15
N LEU A 103 -0.70 14.78 4.06
CA LEU A 103 -0.09 14.62 2.73
C LEU A 103 1.32 15.24 2.68
N LYS A 104 1.49 16.44 3.29
CA LYS A 104 2.80 17.05 3.45
C LYS A 104 3.76 16.16 4.25
N TYR A 105 3.28 15.59 5.34
CA TYR A 105 4.09 14.64 6.13
C TYR A 105 4.45 13.39 5.33
N ALA A 106 3.56 12.85 4.51
CA ALA A 106 3.88 11.75 3.60
C ALA A 106 4.99 12.13 2.60
N ALA A 107 4.95 13.36 2.05
CA ALA A 107 6.01 13.88 1.20
C ALA A 107 7.34 14.03 1.98
N GLU A 108 7.31 14.55 3.22
CA GLU A 108 8.49 14.63 4.09
C GLU A 108 9.10 13.24 4.33
N LEU A 109 8.30 12.21 4.57
CA LEU A 109 8.79 10.84 4.74
C LEU A 109 9.50 10.33 3.47
N LEU A 110 8.96 10.64 2.30
CA LEU A 110 9.49 10.22 1.01
C LEU A 110 10.73 11.02 0.55
N SER A 111 11.17 12.02 1.30
CA SER A 111 12.49 12.65 1.08
C SER A 111 13.65 11.75 1.50
N ASN A 112 13.39 10.70 2.27
CA ASN A 112 14.40 9.72 2.65
C ASN A 112 14.28 8.45 1.78
N PRO A 113 15.30 8.10 0.98
CA PRO A 113 15.24 6.95 0.08
C PRO A 113 15.08 5.59 0.79
N LYS A 114 15.32 5.52 2.10
CA LYS A 114 15.10 4.32 2.90
C LYS A 114 13.64 4.12 3.30
N ASN A 115 12.76 5.05 2.99
CA ASN A 115 11.34 5.00 3.36
C ASN A 115 10.45 4.54 2.20
N MET A 116 9.36 3.91 2.57
CA MET A 116 8.18 3.77 1.72
C MET A 116 6.94 4.30 2.44
N VAL A 117 6.00 4.83 1.67
CA VAL A 117 4.69 5.24 2.16
C VAL A 117 3.61 4.50 1.39
N LEU A 118 2.80 3.73 2.11
CA LEU A 118 1.63 3.06 1.56
C LEU A 118 0.41 3.99 1.58
N MET A 119 -0.26 4.07 0.44
CA MET A 119 -1.51 4.79 0.26
C MET A 119 -2.58 3.89 -0.34
N PHE A 120 -3.78 3.98 0.22
CA PHE A 120 -4.99 3.42 -0.35
C PHE A 120 -5.86 4.56 -0.89
N PRO A 121 -5.73 4.93 -2.16
CA PRO A 121 -6.36 6.14 -2.68
C PRO A 121 -7.89 6.09 -2.72
N GLN A 122 -8.50 4.90 -2.60
CA GLN A 122 -9.95 4.72 -2.42
C GLN A 122 -10.47 5.33 -1.11
N GLY A 123 -9.59 5.53 -0.11
CA GLY A 123 -9.91 6.09 1.20
C GLY A 123 -10.88 5.27 2.05
N LYS A 124 -11.28 4.07 1.62
CA LYS A 124 -12.17 3.13 2.33
C LYS A 124 -11.97 1.72 1.79
N ILE A 125 -12.25 0.72 2.63
CA ILE A 125 -12.30 -0.68 2.20
C ILE A 125 -13.52 -0.88 1.30
N GLN A 126 -13.30 -1.55 0.16
CA GLN A 126 -14.34 -1.86 -0.82
C GLN A 126 -14.27 -3.35 -1.20
N SER A 127 -15.37 -3.88 -1.74
CA SER A 127 -15.41 -5.27 -2.20
C SER A 127 -14.35 -5.53 -3.29
N MET A 128 -13.70 -6.69 -3.23
CA MET A 128 -12.76 -7.15 -4.27
C MET A 128 -13.42 -7.37 -5.64
N HIS A 129 -14.75 -7.49 -5.68
CA HIS A 129 -15.51 -7.65 -6.91
C HIS A 129 -15.77 -6.33 -7.66
N ARG A 130 -15.28 -5.21 -7.12
CA ARG A 130 -15.36 -3.93 -7.84
C ARG A 130 -14.31 -3.88 -8.93
N SER A 131 -14.76 -3.54 -10.12
CA SER A 131 -13.91 -3.33 -11.29
C SER A 131 -13.39 -1.89 -11.42
N HIS A 132 -13.97 -0.95 -10.66
CA HIS A 132 -13.61 0.47 -10.74
C HIS A 132 -13.53 1.13 -9.37
N PHE A 133 -12.50 1.97 -9.18
CA PHE A 133 -12.28 2.78 -7.98
C PHE A 133 -11.99 4.23 -8.37
N ALA A 134 -12.54 5.18 -7.62
CA ALA A 134 -12.14 6.57 -7.72
C ALA A 134 -11.08 6.90 -6.67
N PHE A 135 -10.11 7.71 -7.04
CA PHE A 135 -9.08 8.21 -6.14
C PHE A 135 -9.55 9.45 -5.39
N GLU A 136 -9.35 9.45 -4.09
CA GLU A 136 -9.49 10.65 -3.26
C GLU A 136 -8.50 11.74 -3.72
N LYS A 137 -8.92 13.00 -3.63
CA LYS A 137 -8.08 14.14 -4.02
C LYS A 137 -6.85 14.29 -3.13
N GLY A 138 -5.74 14.68 -3.71
CA GLY A 138 -4.54 15.10 -2.99
C GLY A 138 -3.34 14.18 -3.06
N ILE A 139 -3.49 12.95 -3.59
CA ILE A 139 -2.35 12.04 -3.72
C ILE A 139 -1.23 12.63 -4.59
N GLU A 140 -1.59 13.40 -5.62
CA GLU A 140 -0.66 14.12 -6.49
C GLU A 140 0.23 15.11 -5.72
N LYS A 141 -0.26 15.66 -4.62
CA LYS A 141 0.49 16.62 -3.80
C LYS A 141 1.68 16.02 -3.09
N ILE A 142 1.64 14.69 -2.84
CA ILE A 142 2.79 13.99 -2.26
C ILE A 142 3.96 14.02 -3.25
N LEU A 143 3.70 13.83 -4.52
CA LEU A 143 4.72 13.82 -5.58
C LEU A 143 5.19 15.24 -5.95
N THR A 144 4.25 16.19 -6.05
CA THR A 144 4.58 17.57 -6.44
C THR A 144 5.26 18.38 -5.34
N GLN A 145 5.09 18.00 -4.07
CA GLN A 145 5.75 18.65 -2.94
C GLN A 145 7.12 18.09 -2.61
N ASN A 146 7.53 17.02 -3.29
CA ASN A 146 8.80 16.38 -3.06
C ASN A 146 9.76 16.67 -4.22
N SER A 147 10.93 17.23 -3.92
CA SER A 147 12.00 17.46 -4.90
C SER A 147 12.86 16.21 -5.15
N SER A 148 12.71 15.18 -4.33
CA SER A 148 13.46 13.93 -4.47
C SER A 148 12.82 13.04 -5.54
N ASP A 149 13.64 12.23 -6.19
CA ASP A 149 13.15 11.21 -7.12
C ASP A 149 12.46 10.08 -6.33
N ILE A 150 11.17 9.89 -6.59
CA ILE A 150 10.30 8.91 -5.92
C ILE A 150 9.93 7.84 -6.92
N GLN A 151 10.10 6.58 -6.53
CA GLN A 151 9.58 5.46 -7.30
C GLN A 151 8.11 5.23 -6.91
N VAL A 152 7.19 5.32 -7.88
CA VAL A 152 5.78 5.01 -7.65
C VAL A 152 5.50 3.57 -8.06
N LEU A 153 4.92 2.79 -7.13
CA LEU A 153 4.56 1.38 -7.37
C LEU A 153 3.06 1.17 -7.22
N PHE A 154 2.50 0.42 -8.13
CA PHE A 154 1.15 -0.11 -8.05
C PHE A 154 1.17 -1.55 -7.57
N GLN A 155 0.24 -1.88 -6.67
CA GLN A 155 -0.03 -3.26 -6.28
C GLN A 155 -1.53 -3.54 -6.35
N ALA A 156 -1.91 -4.66 -6.96
CA ALA A 156 -3.27 -5.17 -6.95
C ALA A 156 -3.30 -6.52 -6.23
N ASN A 157 -4.19 -6.63 -5.24
CA ASN A 157 -4.32 -7.80 -4.39
C ASN A 157 -5.57 -8.58 -4.77
N PHE A 158 -5.43 -9.89 -4.99
CA PHE A 158 -6.52 -10.83 -5.23
C PHE A 158 -6.38 -12.06 -4.37
N VAL A 159 -7.50 -12.67 -4.02
CA VAL A 159 -7.56 -13.87 -3.19
C VAL A 159 -8.50 -14.87 -3.83
N ASP A 160 -7.99 -16.07 -4.15
CA ASP A 160 -8.79 -17.16 -4.70
C ASP A 160 -8.49 -18.48 -4.00
N TYR A 161 -9.52 -19.30 -3.86
CA TYR A 161 -9.39 -20.65 -3.28
C TYR A 161 -9.04 -21.69 -4.34
N LEU A 162 -9.69 -21.58 -5.51
CA LEU A 162 -9.66 -22.60 -6.54
C LEU A 162 -9.89 -24.00 -5.92
N SER A 163 -8.99 -24.99 -6.13
CA SER A 163 -9.12 -26.33 -5.54
C SER A 163 -8.52 -26.46 -4.13
N LYS A 164 -8.01 -25.38 -3.54
CA LYS A 164 -7.28 -25.47 -2.27
C LYS A 164 -8.20 -25.17 -1.07
N PRO A 165 -8.03 -25.86 0.08
CA PRO A 165 -8.81 -25.59 1.29
C PRO A 165 -8.46 -24.24 1.95
N LYS A 166 -7.26 -23.67 1.67
CA LYS A 166 -6.86 -22.31 2.00
C LYS A 166 -6.69 -21.48 0.74
N PRO A 167 -6.99 -20.19 0.79
CA PRO A 167 -6.84 -19.34 -0.39
C PRO A 167 -5.37 -19.17 -0.79
N THR A 168 -5.16 -18.87 -2.06
CA THR A 168 -3.91 -18.31 -2.58
C THR A 168 -4.05 -16.80 -2.65
N LEU A 169 -3.03 -16.08 -2.19
CA LEU A 169 -2.93 -14.64 -2.31
C LEU A 169 -2.07 -14.30 -3.54
N TYR A 170 -2.64 -13.53 -4.45
CA TYR A 170 -1.97 -13.05 -5.66
C TYR A 170 -1.68 -11.56 -5.52
N LEU A 171 -0.40 -11.19 -5.61
CA LEU A 171 0.11 -9.83 -5.44
C LEU A 171 0.71 -9.38 -6.78
N TYR A 172 -0.07 -8.67 -7.58
CA TYR A 172 0.40 -8.10 -8.83
C TYR A 172 1.09 -6.78 -8.54
N ILE A 173 2.28 -6.56 -9.11
CA ILE A 173 3.05 -5.34 -8.95
C ILE A 173 3.48 -4.76 -10.29
N LYS A 174 3.48 -3.43 -10.39
CA LYS A 174 3.95 -2.69 -11.57
C LYS A 174 4.51 -1.34 -11.15
N LYS A 175 5.58 -0.90 -11.80
CA LYS A 175 6.06 0.48 -11.66
C LYS A 175 5.15 1.39 -12.46
N PHE A 176 4.85 2.57 -11.92
CA PHE A 176 4.19 3.64 -12.64
C PHE A 176 5.24 4.63 -13.16
N ASP A 177 5.18 4.92 -14.47
CA ASP A 177 6.10 5.83 -15.16
C ASP A 177 5.36 7.05 -15.78
N GLY A 178 4.13 7.31 -15.36
CA GLY A 178 3.30 8.42 -15.85
C GLY A 178 3.55 9.74 -15.11
N ALA A 179 2.82 10.78 -15.53
CA ALA A 179 2.87 12.09 -14.90
C ALA A 179 2.38 12.05 -13.43
N PRO A 180 2.94 12.89 -12.52
CA PRO A 180 2.55 12.96 -11.11
C PRO A 180 1.23 13.73 -10.90
N ALA A 181 0.23 13.48 -11.75
CA ALA A 181 -1.10 14.04 -11.69
C ALA A 181 -2.09 12.99 -11.20
N ARG A 182 -3.11 13.42 -10.46
CA ARG A 182 -4.11 12.51 -9.89
C ARG A 182 -4.78 11.66 -10.97
N GLU A 183 -5.21 12.32 -12.05
CA GLU A 183 -5.89 11.69 -13.19
C GLU A 183 -5.01 10.62 -13.83
N ALA A 184 -3.73 10.91 -14.07
CA ALA A 184 -2.78 9.97 -14.64
C ALA A 184 -2.51 8.77 -13.70
N LEU A 185 -2.43 9.02 -12.37
CA LEU A 185 -2.28 7.95 -11.37
C LEU A 185 -3.53 7.06 -11.33
N GLU A 186 -4.73 7.66 -11.34
CA GLU A 186 -6.00 6.94 -11.31
C GLU A 186 -6.18 6.10 -12.58
N GLU A 187 -6.04 6.70 -13.76
CA GLU A 187 -6.14 6.00 -15.03
C GLU A 187 -5.08 4.89 -15.17
N GLY A 188 -3.84 5.19 -14.79
CA GLY A 188 -2.74 4.23 -14.81
C GLY A 188 -3.01 3.05 -13.87
N TYR A 189 -3.51 3.32 -12.66
CA TYR A 189 -3.86 2.29 -11.70
C TYR A 189 -5.06 1.46 -12.19
N MET A 190 -6.10 2.09 -12.73
CA MET A 190 -7.28 1.39 -13.24
C MET A 190 -6.95 0.47 -14.42
N ARG A 191 -6.10 0.93 -15.35
CA ARG A 191 -5.60 0.09 -16.45
C ARG A 191 -4.84 -1.12 -15.90
N PHE A 192 -3.88 -0.89 -15.01
CA PHE A 192 -3.13 -1.97 -14.35
C PHE A 192 -4.05 -2.95 -13.62
N TYR A 193 -5.01 -2.44 -12.84
CA TYR A 193 -5.96 -3.28 -12.10
C TYR A 193 -6.82 -4.13 -13.02
N SER A 194 -7.32 -3.56 -14.13
CA SER A 194 -8.10 -4.28 -15.14
C SER A 194 -7.28 -5.39 -15.81
N GLU A 195 -6.01 -5.12 -16.17
CA GLU A 195 -5.08 -6.13 -16.69
C GLU A 195 -4.90 -7.29 -15.69
N CYS A 196 -4.70 -6.97 -14.41
CA CYS A 196 -4.55 -7.96 -13.35
C CYS A 196 -5.84 -8.77 -13.13
N LEU A 197 -7.00 -8.11 -13.14
CA LEU A 197 -8.29 -8.77 -12.98
C LEU A 197 -8.56 -9.76 -14.13
N THR A 198 -8.25 -9.38 -15.37
CA THR A 198 -8.35 -10.25 -16.53
C THR A 198 -7.44 -11.47 -16.38
N GLN A 199 -6.17 -11.27 -15.99
CA GLN A 199 -5.25 -12.37 -15.75
C GLN A 199 -5.72 -13.27 -14.61
N GLN A 200 -6.27 -12.70 -13.54
CA GLN A 200 -6.77 -13.46 -12.40
C GLN A 200 -8.01 -14.26 -12.76
N SER A 201 -8.95 -13.69 -13.52
CA SER A 201 -10.17 -14.35 -13.96
C SER A 201 -9.94 -15.50 -14.96
N ALA A 202 -8.81 -15.48 -15.67
CA ALA A 202 -8.41 -16.55 -16.59
C ALA A 202 -7.72 -17.74 -15.87
N ARG A 203 -7.47 -17.63 -14.57
CA ARG A 203 -6.87 -18.75 -13.80
C ARG A 203 -7.90 -19.87 -13.65
N SER A 204 -7.47 -21.06 -14.00
CA SER A 204 -8.21 -22.32 -13.82
C SER A 204 -7.28 -23.38 -13.24
N ILE A 205 -7.87 -24.49 -12.81
CA ILE A 205 -7.15 -25.64 -12.28
C ILE A 205 -7.01 -26.67 -13.40
#